data_e33e5fcb56c8ad5fa09d06de92462be1
#
_entry.id   e33e5fcb56c8ad5fa09d06de92462be1
#
_cell.length_a   1.000
_cell.length_b   1.000
_cell.length_c   1.000
_cell.angle_alpha   90.00
_cell.angle_beta   90.00
_cell.angle_gamma   90.00
#
_symmetry.space_group_name_H-M   'P 1'
#
loop_
_entity.id
_entity.type
_entity.pdbx_description
1 polymer ?
#
loop_
_entity_poly.entity_id
_entity_poly.type
_entity_poly.pdbx_seq_one_letter_code
_entity_poly.pdbx_strand_id
1 'polypeptide(L)'
;MKPNNFIQPFLDMRKHPLLTLSVVLVQLVLAFLLLFVMLHFQTRMLESSSRIMDYVNSVNQDAIDADTPVRGFLGNDPLLIGRELRAMWELLLYELASVLALVIVGGALVWTLTHRMIHASKFKIVTRMFVHALALYGIALIPLAVIGVLLMRWLGFSSLFAEAQVLGFFAVLGALLIIALYFLYLALVQLDAPSIKQILKKLWKRRNHVRVLAVYALVLVLIAIPLFIIVYFETMLISLLFIFFVLAGFVLLYGRLFMIRILRL
;
A
#
# COMPACT_ATOMS: atom_id res chain seq x y z
N MET A 1 3.60 -17.35 -26.76
CA MET A 1 3.17 -17.95 -25.47
C MET A 1 2.33 -19.18 -25.78
N LYS A 2 2.60 -20.33 -25.14
CA LYS A 2 1.74 -21.51 -25.32
C LYS A 2 0.38 -21.24 -24.67
N PRO A 3 -0.76 -21.54 -25.32
CA PRO A 3 -2.11 -21.27 -24.79
C PRO A 3 -2.35 -21.89 -23.39
N ASN A 4 -1.70 -22.99 -23.09
CA ASN A 4 -1.78 -23.67 -21.79
C ASN A 4 -1.35 -22.81 -20.59
N ASN A 5 -0.55 -21.75 -20.79
CA ASN A 5 -0.05 -20.94 -19.69
C ASN A 5 -1.13 -20.08 -19.03
N PHE A 6 -2.17 -19.69 -19.78
CA PHE A 6 -3.30 -18.91 -19.23
C PHE A 6 -4.28 -19.77 -18.44
N ILE A 7 -4.45 -21.04 -18.78
CA ILE A 7 -5.40 -21.94 -18.11
C ILE A 7 -4.79 -22.53 -16.83
N GLN A 8 -3.47 -22.68 -16.80
CA GLN A 8 -2.77 -23.35 -15.71
C GLN A 8 -3.00 -22.75 -14.32
N PRO A 9 -3.04 -21.41 -14.12
CA PRO A 9 -3.37 -20.81 -12.82
C PRO A 9 -4.76 -21.22 -12.31
N PHE A 10 -5.76 -21.30 -13.18
CA PHE A 10 -7.10 -21.77 -12.83
C PHE A 10 -7.09 -23.24 -12.39
N LEU A 11 -6.32 -24.08 -13.10
CA LEU A 11 -6.16 -25.48 -12.73
C LEU A 11 -5.45 -25.63 -11.37
N ASP A 12 -4.47 -24.80 -11.06
CA ASP A 12 -3.79 -24.79 -9.76
C ASP A 12 -4.77 -24.37 -8.64
N MET A 13 -5.59 -23.35 -8.86
CA MET A 13 -6.64 -22.93 -7.93
C MET A 13 -7.66 -24.06 -7.69
N ARG A 14 -8.09 -24.73 -8.74
CA ARG A 14 -9.04 -25.85 -8.65
C ARG A 14 -8.45 -27.06 -7.95
N LYS A 15 -7.15 -27.35 -8.13
CA LYS A 15 -6.45 -28.44 -7.44
C LYS A 15 -6.31 -28.25 -5.94
N HIS A 16 -6.24 -27.00 -5.47
CA HIS A 16 -6.01 -26.65 -4.09
C HIS A 16 -7.08 -25.70 -3.54
N PRO A 17 -8.38 -26.09 -3.49
CA PRO A 17 -9.48 -25.17 -3.19
C PRO A 17 -9.35 -24.54 -1.78
N LEU A 18 -8.93 -25.32 -0.78
CA LEU A 18 -8.74 -24.82 0.59
C LEU A 18 -7.62 -23.75 0.66
N LEU A 19 -6.50 -23.95 -0.04
CA LEU A 19 -5.43 -22.96 -0.09
C LEU A 19 -5.87 -21.71 -0.86
N THR A 20 -6.62 -21.89 -1.95
CA THR A 20 -7.22 -20.77 -2.71
C THR A 20 -8.10 -19.93 -1.81
N LEU A 21 -9.03 -20.57 -1.09
CA LEU A 21 -9.91 -19.89 -0.15
C LEU A 21 -9.11 -19.20 0.97
N SER A 22 -8.10 -19.88 1.54
CA SER A 22 -7.24 -19.30 2.58
C SER A 22 -6.50 -18.04 2.09
N VAL A 23 -5.97 -18.05 0.86
CA VAL A 23 -5.29 -16.88 0.30
C VAL A 23 -6.26 -15.71 0.10
N VAL A 24 -7.44 -15.98 -0.44
CA VAL A 24 -8.47 -14.94 -0.64
C VAL A 24 -8.94 -14.39 0.71
N LEU A 25 -9.17 -15.25 1.70
CA LEU A 25 -9.58 -14.85 3.05
C LEU A 25 -8.51 -13.96 3.71
N VAL A 26 -7.23 -14.35 3.65
CA VAL A 26 -6.12 -13.53 4.18
C VAL A 26 -6.07 -12.17 3.51
N GLN A 27 -6.28 -12.10 2.20
CA GLN A 27 -6.33 -10.82 1.47
C GLN A 27 -7.50 -9.94 1.91
N LEU A 28 -8.68 -10.53 2.11
CA LEU A 28 -9.85 -9.81 2.62
C LEU A 28 -9.60 -9.27 4.03
N VAL A 29 -9.12 -10.12 4.94
CA VAL A 29 -8.78 -9.70 6.30
C VAL A 29 -7.75 -8.57 6.28
N LEU A 30 -6.71 -8.69 5.44
CA LEU A 30 -5.70 -7.63 5.30
C LEU A 30 -6.31 -6.32 4.78
N ALA A 31 -7.20 -6.39 3.78
CA ALA A 31 -7.88 -5.21 3.25
C ALA A 31 -8.76 -4.53 4.32
N PHE A 32 -9.52 -5.30 5.10
CA PHE A 32 -10.31 -4.77 6.21
C PHE A 32 -9.46 -4.15 7.31
N LEU A 33 -8.34 -4.79 7.68
CA LEU A 33 -7.43 -4.26 8.69
C LEU A 33 -6.79 -2.95 8.21
N LEU A 34 -6.37 -2.88 6.94
CA LEU A 34 -5.84 -1.65 6.35
C LEU A 34 -6.88 -0.53 6.37
N LEU A 35 -8.10 -0.82 5.93
CA LEU A 35 -9.19 0.15 5.97
C LEU A 35 -9.48 0.64 7.39
N PHE A 36 -9.55 -0.28 8.35
CA PHE A 36 -9.79 0.05 9.76
C PHE A 36 -8.69 0.95 10.32
N VAL A 37 -7.43 0.62 10.07
CA VAL A 37 -6.27 1.43 10.51
C VAL A 37 -6.35 2.83 9.89
N MET A 38 -6.56 2.93 8.58
CA MET A 38 -6.67 4.21 7.90
C MET A 38 -7.81 5.05 8.46
N LEU A 39 -9.02 4.50 8.59
CA LEU A 39 -10.17 5.21 9.15
C LEU A 39 -9.90 5.69 10.59
N HIS A 40 -9.29 4.83 11.43
CA HIS A 40 -9.00 5.18 12.81
C HIS A 40 -8.08 6.40 12.93
N PHE A 41 -6.98 6.43 12.17
CA PHE A 41 -6.05 7.56 12.23
C PHE A 41 -6.60 8.80 11.53
N GLN A 42 -7.28 8.65 10.38
CA GLN A 42 -7.89 9.77 9.66
C GLN A 42 -8.95 10.48 10.49
N THR A 43 -9.80 9.74 11.22
CA THR A 43 -10.80 10.34 12.12
C THR A 43 -10.12 11.22 13.17
N ARG A 44 -9.04 10.75 13.80
CA ARG A 44 -8.28 11.55 14.79
C ARG A 44 -7.58 12.77 14.19
N MET A 45 -7.06 12.65 12.97
CA MET A 45 -6.47 13.80 12.25
C MET A 45 -7.55 14.85 11.91
N LEU A 46 -8.76 14.41 11.53
CA LEU A 46 -9.88 15.30 11.30
C LEU A 46 -10.32 16.03 12.59
N GLU A 47 -10.33 15.35 13.74
CA GLU A 47 -10.61 15.98 15.03
C GLU A 47 -9.58 17.08 15.37
N SER A 48 -8.29 16.82 15.17
CA SER A 48 -7.24 17.83 15.36
C SER A 48 -7.38 19.00 14.39
N SER A 49 -7.71 18.72 13.13
CA SER A 49 -7.98 19.74 12.11
C SER A 49 -9.18 20.61 12.47
N SER A 50 -10.28 20.00 12.95
CA SER A 50 -11.48 20.72 13.43
C SER A 50 -11.14 21.66 14.58
N ARG A 51 -10.36 21.21 15.57
CA ARG A 51 -9.93 22.06 16.70
C ARG A 51 -9.11 23.27 16.23
N ILE A 52 -8.22 23.08 15.24
CA ILE A 52 -7.46 24.20 14.66
C ILE A 52 -8.42 25.18 13.98
N MET A 53 -9.38 24.68 13.19
CA MET A 53 -10.34 25.51 12.47
C MET A 53 -11.23 26.30 13.44
N ASP A 54 -11.77 25.64 14.48
CA ASP A 54 -12.59 26.27 15.51
C ASP A 54 -11.81 27.37 16.24
N TYR A 55 -10.54 27.12 16.55
CA TYR A 55 -9.67 28.10 17.16
C TYR A 55 -9.44 29.31 16.25
N VAL A 56 -9.09 29.09 14.98
CA VAL A 56 -8.89 30.18 14.01
C VAL A 56 -10.16 31.01 13.82
N ASN A 57 -11.34 30.36 13.79
CA ASN A 57 -12.62 31.06 13.68
C ASN A 57 -12.92 31.90 14.93
N SER A 58 -12.66 31.38 16.14
CA SER A 58 -12.85 32.13 17.37
C SER A 58 -11.94 33.36 17.45
N VAL A 59 -10.66 33.21 17.07
CA VAL A 59 -9.71 34.33 17.02
C VAL A 59 -10.15 35.41 16.03
N ASN A 60 -10.66 35.01 14.86
CA ASN A 60 -11.18 35.94 13.87
C ASN A 60 -12.42 36.71 14.34
N GLN A 61 -13.33 36.04 15.07
CA GLN A 61 -14.51 36.69 15.65
C GLN A 61 -14.12 37.69 16.73
N ASP A 62 -13.25 37.27 17.66
CA ASP A 62 -12.73 38.17 18.73
C ASP A 62 -11.99 39.38 18.15
N ALA A 63 -11.30 39.22 17.00
CA ALA A 63 -10.61 40.34 16.35
C ALA A 63 -11.57 41.33 15.66
N ILE A 64 -12.75 40.87 15.26
CA ILE A 64 -13.81 41.74 14.68
C ILE A 64 -14.53 42.51 15.75
N ASP A 65 -14.74 41.88 16.94
CA ASP A 65 -15.50 42.48 18.04
C ASP A 65 -14.64 43.37 18.95
N ALA A 66 -13.30 43.29 18.88
CA ALA A 66 -12.39 44.06 19.71
C ALA A 66 -11.83 45.29 18.98
N ASP A 67 -12.20 46.48 19.45
CA ASP A 67 -11.58 47.78 19.08
C ASP A 67 -10.09 47.89 19.43
N THR A 68 -9.45 46.82 19.95
CA THR A 68 -8.06 46.78 20.35
C THR A 68 -7.22 45.82 19.50
N PRO A 69 -6.29 46.32 18.66
CA PRO A 69 -5.62 45.55 17.60
C PRO A 69 -4.58 44.54 18.05
N VAL A 70 -4.23 44.42 19.32
CA VAL A 70 -3.06 43.64 19.76
C VAL A 70 -3.39 42.31 20.44
N ARG A 71 -4.54 42.19 21.13
CA ARG A 71 -4.93 40.92 21.78
C ARG A 71 -5.65 39.94 20.89
N GLY A 72 -6.33 40.40 19.85
CA GLY A 72 -7.12 39.54 18.93
C GLY A 72 -6.30 38.61 18.03
N PHE A 73 -5.02 38.96 17.78
CA PHE A 73 -4.23 38.22 16.78
C PHE A 73 -3.66 36.87 17.27
N LEU A 74 -3.50 36.68 18.61
CA LEU A 74 -2.90 35.48 19.20
C LEU A 74 -3.92 34.56 19.89
N GLY A 75 -5.16 35.01 20.11
CA GLY A 75 -6.20 34.23 20.82
C GLY A 75 -5.80 33.85 22.24
N ASN A 76 -6.59 32.99 22.88
CA ASN A 76 -6.40 32.55 24.26
C ASN A 76 -5.32 31.46 24.45
N ASP A 77 -5.00 30.70 23.39
CA ASP A 77 -3.96 29.63 23.40
C ASP A 77 -3.10 29.67 22.13
N PRO A 78 -2.08 30.55 22.06
CA PRO A 78 -1.23 30.71 20.86
C PRO A 78 -0.42 29.46 20.51
N LEU A 79 -0.29 28.49 21.43
CA LEU A 79 0.43 27.24 21.19
C LEU A 79 -0.47 26.12 20.69
N LEU A 80 -1.80 26.30 20.67
CA LEU A 80 -2.75 25.26 20.28
C LEU A 80 -2.47 24.74 18.87
N ILE A 81 -2.31 25.63 17.90
CA ILE A 81 -2.03 25.23 16.49
C ILE A 81 -0.76 24.40 16.42
N GLY A 82 0.32 24.82 17.07
CA GLY A 82 1.58 24.07 17.07
C GLY A 82 1.47 22.70 17.74
N ARG A 83 0.68 22.59 18.81
CA ARG A 83 0.41 21.33 19.51
C ARG A 83 -0.41 20.38 18.66
N GLU A 84 -1.51 20.84 18.05
CA GLU A 84 -2.36 20.02 17.21
C GLU A 84 -1.64 19.58 15.92
N LEU A 85 -0.86 20.46 15.28
CA LEU A 85 -0.02 20.09 14.14
C LEU A 85 1.01 19.00 14.49
N ARG A 86 1.62 19.09 15.68
CA ARG A 86 2.54 18.04 16.16
C ARG A 86 1.79 16.72 16.38
N ALA A 87 0.60 16.75 17.00
CA ALA A 87 -0.22 15.59 17.22
C ALA A 87 -0.63 14.93 15.87
N MET A 88 -1.04 15.71 14.87
CA MET A 88 -1.34 15.22 13.53
C MET A 88 -0.13 14.56 12.87
N TRP A 89 1.07 15.13 13.04
CA TRP A 89 2.30 14.56 12.53
C TRP A 89 2.63 13.20 13.17
N GLU A 90 2.48 13.10 14.49
CA GLU A 90 2.67 11.84 15.23
C GLU A 90 1.66 10.77 14.80
N LEU A 91 0.39 11.14 14.65
CA LEU A 91 -0.66 10.24 14.12
C LEU A 91 -0.33 9.73 12.72
N LEU A 92 0.13 10.60 11.82
CA LEU A 92 0.53 10.23 10.46
C LEU A 92 1.70 9.22 10.48
N LEU A 93 2.68 9.39 11.35
CA LEU A 93 3.79 8.44 11.50
C LEU A 93 3.32 7.09 12.03
N TYR A 94 2.39 7.07 13.01
CA TYR A 94 1.80 5.83 13.52
C TYR A 94 0.94 5.13 12.46
N GLU A 95 0.16 5.88 11.68
CA GLU A 95 -0.60 5.33 10.55
C GLU A 95 0.34 4.68 9.54
N LEU A 96 1.37 5.41 9.09
CA LEU A 96 2.36 4.91 8.14
C LEU A 96 3.05 3.63 8.64
N ALA A 97 3.48 3.62 9.91
CA ALA A 97 4.13 2.45 10.51
C ALA A 97 3.18 1.25 10.58
N SER A 98 1.93 1.46 10.96
CA SER A 98 0.90 0.42 11.08
C SER A 98 0.54 -0.16 9.71
N VAL A 99 0.31 0.69 8.71
CA VAL A 99 0.04 0.28 7.32
C VAL A 99 1.22 -0.50 6.75
N LEU A 100 2.45 0.00 6.97
CA LEU A 100 3.67 -0.66 6.50
C LEU A 100 3.83 -2.04 7.11
N ALA A 101 3.63 -2.19 8.42
CA ALA A 101 3.69 -3.47 9.11
C ALA A 101 2.66 -4.47 8.56
N LEU A 102 1.41 -4.04 8.37
CA LEU A 102 0.34 -4.86 7.80
C LEU A 102 0.66 -5.31 6.36
N VAL A 103 1.16 -4.40 5.51
CA VAL A 103 1.51 -4.71 4.12
C VAL A 103 2.70 -5.67 4.06
N ILE A 104 3.72 -5.48 4.89
CA ILE A 104 4.91 -6.36 4.93
C ILE A 104 4.51 -7.77 5.38
N VAL A 105 3.83 -7.89 6.53
CA VAL A 105 3.48 -9.20 7.10
C VAL A 105 2.40 -9.89 6.26
N GLY A 106 1.33 -9.18 5.93
CA GLY A 106 0.23 -9.71 5.13
C GLY A 106 0.67 -10.08 3.71
N GLY A 107 1.45 -9.22 3.06
CA GLY A 107 2.03 -9.49 1.75
C GLY A 107 2.94 -10.71 1.74
N ALA A 108 3.83 -10.83 2.74
CA ALA A 108 4.70 -12.00 2.88
C ALA A 108 3.90 -13.29 3.07
N LEU A 109 2.83 -13.25 3.90
CA LEU A 109 1.96 -14.39 4.12
C LEU A 109 1.25 -14.83 2.83
N VAL A 110 0.64 -13.88 2.13
CA VAL A 110 -0.09 -14.14 0.87
C VAL A 110 0.83 -14.74 -0.19
N TRP A 111 2.04 -14.20 -0.39
CA TRP A 111 3.00 -14.75 -1.36
C TRP A 111 3.48 -16.14 -0.97
N THR A 112 3.73 -16.39 0.30
CA THR A 112 4.14 -17.70 0.80
C THR A 112 3.06 -18.75 0.56
N LEU A 113 1.80 -18.43 0.85
CA LEU A 113 0.67 -19.31 0.59
C LEU A 113 0.49 -19.57 -0.91
N THR A 114 0.64 -18.53 -1.76
CA THR A 114 0.58 -18.68 -3.22
C THR A 114 1.67 -19.62 -3.75
N HIS A 115 2.90 -19.51 -3.25
CA HIS A 115 3.99 -20.43 -3.61
C HIS A 115 3.71 -21.87 -3.16
N ARG A 116 3.08 -22.04 -1.98
CA ARG A 116 2.69 -23.37 -1.47
C ARG A 116 1.66 -24.06 -2.39
N MET A 117 0.79 -23.33 -3.09
CA MET A 117 -0.15 -23.89 -4.06
C MET A 117 0.57 -24.55 -5.25
N ILE A 118 1.73 -24.02 -5.66
CA ILE A 118 2.49 -24.52 -6.79
C ILE A 118 3.46 -25.62 -6.37
N HIS A 119 3.98 -25.53 -5.15
CA HIS A 119 4.95 -26.46 -4.59
C HIS A 119 4.38 -27.07 -3.32
N ALA A 120 4.08 -28.37 -3.34
CA ALA A 120 3.78 -29.15 -2.13
C ALA A 120 5.05 -29.23 -1.26
N SER A 121 5.39 -28.14 -0.57
CA SER A 121 6.65 -28.00 0.13
C SER A 121 6.53 -28.34 1.61
N LYS A 122 7.61 -28.95 2.16
CA LYS A 122 7.75 -29.24 3.60
C LYS A 122 7.68 -27.92 4.41
N PHE A 123 7.19 -27.97 5.63
CA PHE A 123 7.01 -26.82 6.53
C PHE A 123 8.26 -25.92 6.62
N LYS A 124 9.46 -26.50 6.74
CA LYS A 124 10.74 -25.77 6.78
C LYS A 124 10.97 -24.89 5.55
N ILE A 125 10.53 -25.31 4.36
CA ILE A 125 10.64 -24.54 3.13
C ILE A 125 9.66 -23.37 3.14
N VAL A 126 8.44 -23.59 3.63
CA VAL A 126 7.40 -22.56 3.77
C VAL A 126 7.86 -21.45 4.70
N THR A 127 8.42 -21.79 5.87
CA THR A 127 8.95 -20.81 6.84
C THR A 127 10.09 -19.99 6.21
N ARG A 128 11.01 -20.62 5.47
CA ARG A 128 12.07 -19.92 4.76
C ARG A 128 11.52 -18.94 3.71
N MET A 129 10.53 -19.36 2.94
CA MET A 129 9.87 -18.48 1.94
C MET A 129 9.23 -17.27 2.61
N PHE A 130 8.58 -17.47 3.76
CA PHE A 130 7.98 -16.39 4.53
C PHE A 130 9.03 -15.38 5.02
N VAL A 131 10.13 -15.85 5.60
CA VAL A 131 11.23 -14.98 6.05
C VAL A 131 11.87 -14.22 4.88
N HIS A 132 12.07 -14.88 3.73
CA HIS A 132 12.58 -14.21 2.53
C HIS A 132 11.59 -13.15 2.02
N ALA A 133 10.29 -13.44 2.02
CA ALA A 133 9.28 -12.47 1.60
C ALA A 133 9.25 -11.26 2.54
N LEU A 134 9.25 -11.48 3.87
CA LEU A 134 9.35 -10.42 4.88
C LEU A 134 10.56 -9.51 4.62
N ALA A 135 11.75 -10.11 4.43
CA ALA A 135 12.97 -9.35 4.18
C ALA A 135 12.89 -8.54 2.87
N LEU A 136 12.35 -9.12 1.79
CA LEU A 136 12.20 -8.43 0.51
C LEU A 136 11.22 -7.25 0.60
N TYR A 137 10.08 -7.43 1.27
CA TYR A 137 9.14 -6.34 1.54
C TYR A 137 9.79 -5.24 2.39
N GLY A 138 10.52 -5.62 3.46
CA GLY A 138 11.21 -4.67 4.32
C GLY A 138 12.25 -3.86 3.54
N ILE A 139 13.11 -4.52 2.76
CA ILE A 139 14.14 -3.86 1.94
C ILE A 139 13.53 -2.92 0.90
N ALA A 140 12.38 -3.26 0.32
CA ALA A 140 11.74 -2.44 -0.71
C ALA A 140 10.95 -1.26 -0.12
N LEU A 141 10.17 -1.48 0.94
CA LEU A 141 9.17 -0.51 1.41
C LEU A 141 9.69 0.40 2.53
N ILE A 142 10.56 -0.09 3.43
CA ILE A 142 11.05 0.73 4.56
C ILE A 142 11.86 1.93 4.06
N PRO A 143 12.86 1.79 3.15
CA PRO A 143 13.58 2.95 2.63
C PRO A 143 12.67 3.95 1.92
N LEU A 144 11.68 3.45 1.17
CA LEU A 144 10.71 4.29 0.47
C LEU A 144 9.84 5.09 1.45
N ALA A 145 9.39 4.47 2.54
CA ALA A 145 8.64 5.14 3.60
C ALA A 145 9.48 6.21 4.30
N VAL A 146 10.75 5.89 4.62
CA VAL A 146 11.69 6.86 5.22
C VAL A 146 11.91 8.05 4.28
N ILE A 147 12.15 7.80 3.00
CA ILE A 147 12.29 8.87 1.99
C ILE A 147 11.00 9.70 1.94
N GLY A 148 9.83 9.07 1.92
CA GLY A 148 8.53 9.76 1.92
C GLY A 148 8.36 10.67 3.12
N VAL A 149 8.68 10.19 4.33
CA VAL A 149 8.61 10.96 5.58
C VAL A 149 9.57 12.16 5.57
N LEU A 150 10.83 11.94 5.15
CA LEU A 150 11.83 13.01 5.06
C LEU A 150 11.42 14.10 4.08
N LEU A 151 10.88 13.70 2.94
CA LEU A 151 10.41 14.60 1.91
C LEU A 151 9.15 15.36 2.35
N MET A 152 8.19 14.72 3.02
CA MET A 152 7.02 15.40 3.59
C MET A 152 7.44 16.42 4.66
N ARG A 153 8.41 16.07 5.51
CA ARG A 153 8.96 16.99 6.50
C ARG A 153 9.63 18.19 5.85
N TRP A 154 10.38 17.97 4.77
CA TRP A 154 11.02 19.04 4.00
C TRP A 154 10.00 19.97 3.34
N LEU A 155 8.92 19.43 2.74
CA LEU A 155 7.82 20.20 2.17
C LEU A 155 7.06 21.02 3.22
N GLY A 156 6.80 20.45 4.41
CA GLY A 156 6.11 21.15 5.51
C GLY A 156 6.89 22.35 6.06
N PHE A 157 8.23 22.35 5.97
CA PHE A 157 9.05 23.49 6.34
C PHE A 157 9.08 24.61 5.29
N SER A 158 8.70 24.31 4.07
CA SER A 158 8.73 25.28 2.97
C SER A 158 7.30 25.61 2.52
N SER A 159 6.51 26.16 3.46
CA SER A 159 5.11 26.60 3.24
C SER A 159 4.88 27.60 2.10
N LEU A 160 5.91 27.84 1.28
CA LEU A 160 5.93 28.75 0.13
C LEU A 160 5.98 28.01 -1.23
N PHE A 161 5.81 26.68 -1.23
CA PHE A 161 5.85 25.95 -2.51
C PHE A 161 4.58 26.17 -3.33
N ALA A 162 4.79 26.53 -4.59
CA ALA A 162 3.73 26.51 -5.58
C ALA A 162 3.13 25.10 -5.71
N GLU A 163 1.82 24.99 -5.93
CA GLU A 163 1.08 23.70 -6.11
C GLU A 163 1.78 22.75 -7.10
N ALA A 164 2.44 23.28 -8.13
CA ALA A 164 3.22 22.51 -9.11
C ALA A 164 4.38 21.71 -8.48
N GLN A 165 5.01 22.21 -7.42
CA GLN A 165 6.12 21.52 -6.75
C GLN A 165 5.61 20.35 -5.89
N VAL A 166 4.45 20.54 -5.25
CA VAL A 166 3.77 19.47 -4.50
C VAL A 166 3.34 18.35 -5.43
N LEU A 167 2.76 18.67 -6.57
CA LEU A 167 2.36 17.70 -7.59
C LEU A 167 3.58 16.94 -8.15
N GLY A 168 4.66 17.66 -8.49
CA GLY A 168 5.92 17.07 -8.95
C GLY A 168 6.50 16.08 -7.92
N PHE A 169 6.43 16.44 -6.64
CA PHE A 169 6.86 15.57 -5.54
C PHE A 169 6.08 14.27 -5.50
N PHE A 170 4.74 14.32 -5.50
CA PHE A 170 3.92 13.11 -5.50
C PHE A 170 4.13 12.26 -6.74
N ALA A 171 4.37 12.87 -7.89
CA ALA A 171 4.70 12.16 -9.12
C ALA A 171 6.02 11.38 -9.01
N VAL A 172 7.07 11.99 -8.45
CA VAL A 172 8.37 11.33 -8.23
C VAL A 172 8.23 10.18 -7.21
N LEU A 173 7.55 10.41 -6.08
CA LEU A 173 7.34 9.38 -5.06
C LEU A 173 6.49 8.22 -5.63
N GLY A 174 5.46 8.52 -6.41
CA GLY A 174 4.65 7.52 -7.12
C GLY A 174 5.47 6.70 -8.11
N ALA A 175 6.33 7.33 -8.89
CA ALA A 175 7.23 6.65 -9.82
C ALA A 175 8.22 5.72 -9.08
N LEU A 176 8.83 6.19 -7.99
CA LEU A 176 9.71 5.38 -7.15
C LEU A 176 8.96 4.17 -6.54
N LEU A 177 7.73 4.37 -6.09
CA LEU A 177 6.88 3.29 -5.58
C LEU A 177 6.59 2.24 -6.66
N ILE A 178 6.22 2.66 -7.87
CA ILE A 178 5.96 1.75 -9.00
C ILE A 178 7.22 0.93 -9.33
N ILE A 179 8.38 1.57 -9.38
CA ILE A 179 9.67 0.91 -9.64
C ILE A 179 9.99 -0.08 -8.51
N ALA A 180 9.86 0.31 -7.25
CA ALA A 180 10.11 -0.55 -6.10
C ALA A 180 9.18 -1.77 -6.08
N LEU A 181 7.89 -1.57 -6.33
CA LEU A 181 6.91 -2.65 -6.44
C LEU A 181 7.22 -3.58 -7.60
N TYR A 182 7.65 -3.07 -8.75
CA TYR A 182 8.06 -3.89 -9.90
C TYR A 182 9.21 -4.85 -9.52
N PHE A 183 10.28 -4.33 -8.91
CA PHE A 183 11.41 -5.17 -8.47
C PHE A 183 11.03 -6.12 -7.34
N LEU A 184 10.19 -5.67 -6.42
CA LEU A 184 9.65 -6.50 -5.34
C LEU A 184 8.86 -7.69 -5.91
N TYR A 185 7.95 -7.47 -6.85
CA TYR A 185 7.19 -8.54 -7.49
C TYR A 185 8.09 -9.54 -8.22
N LEU A 186 9.10 -9.06 -8.96
CA LEU A 186 10.10 -9.91 -9.60
C LEU A 186 10.85 -10.79 -8.60
N ALA A 187 11.22 -10.23 -7.44
CA ALA A 187 11.91 -10.95 -6.38
C ALA A 187 10.99 -12.00 -5.73
N LEU A 188 9.74 -11.64 -5.42
CA LEU A 188 8.77 -12.50 -4.78
C LEU A 188 8.39 -13.73 -5.62
N VAL A 189 8.44 -13.63 -6.94
CA VAL A 189 8.26 -14.80 -7.83
C VAL A 189 9.34 -15.87 -7.63
N GLN A 190 10.48 -15.52 -7.07
CA GLN A 190 11.64 -16.41 -6.89
C GLN A 190 11.89 -16.82 -5.44
N LEU A 191 10.86 -16.78 -4.58
CA LEU A 191 10.95 -17.14 -3.16
C LEU A 191 11.43 -18.57 -2.88
N ASP A 192 11.35 -19.46 -3.86
CA ASP A 192 11.87 -20.83 -3.80
C ASP A 192 13.41 -20.92 -3.77
N ALA A 193 14.09 -19.84 -4.13
CA ALA A 193 15.54 -19.81 -4.11
C ALA A 193 16.09 -19.98 -2.68
N PRO A 194 17.24 -20.64 -2.50
CA PRO A 194 17.79 -20.97 -1.19
C PRO A 194 18.27 -19.73 -0.39
N SER A 195 18.56 -18.61 -1.06
CA SER A 195 19.00 -17.38 -0.39
C SER A 195 18.53 -16.11 -1.13
N ILE A 196 18.38 -15.01 -0.37
CA ILE A 196 18.02 -13.68 -0.90
C ILE A 196 19.07 -13.21 -1.92
N LYS A 197 20.37 -13.46 -1.66
CA LYS A 197 21.45 -13.11 -2.60
C LYS A 197 21.26 -13.76 -3.97
N GLN A 198 20.77 -15.00 -4.02
CA GLN A 198 20.48 -15.68 -5.27
C GLN A 198 19.22 -15.13 -5.95
N ILE A 199 18.20 -14.74 -5.17
CA ILE A 199 17.02 -14.03 -5.69
C ILE A 199 17.47 -12.76 -6.42
N LEU A 200 18.25 -11.90 -5.75
CA LEU A 200 18.73 -10.64 -6.32
C LEU A 200 19.64 -10.85 -7.55
N LYS A 201 20.53 -11.86 -7.52
CA LYS A 201 21.38 -12.20 -8.68
C LYS A 201 20.57 -12.66 -9.89
N LYS A 202 19.47 -13.38 -9.67
CA LYS A 202 18.57 -13.84 -10.74
C LYS A 202 17.76 -12.69 -11.35
N LEU A 203 17.40 -11.66 -10.56
CA LEU A 203 16.71 -10.46 -11.06
C LEU A 203 17.53 -9.76 -12.14
N TRP A 204 18.83 -9.60 -11.90
CA TRP A 204 19.73 -8.86 -12.81
C TRP A 204 20.02 -9.58 -14.14
N LYS A 205 19.90 -10.92 -14.18
CA LYS A 205 20.20 -11.73 -15.38
C LYS A 205 19.02 -11.89 -16.34
N ARG A 206 17.79 -11.42 -16.02
CA ARG A 206 16.62 -11.75 -16.80
C ARG A 206 16.37 -10.80 -17.96
N ARG A 207 16.55 -11.33 -19.20
CA ARG A 207 16.30 -10.62 -20.48
C ARG A 207 14.81 -10.42 -20.83
N ASN A 208 13.85 -10.92 -20.04
CA ASN A 208 12.41 -10.88 -20.39
C ASN A 208 11.62 -9.81 -19.64
N HIS A 209 12.25 -8.66 -19.37
CA HIS A 209 11.60 -7.54 -18.67
C HIS A 209 10.30 -7.05 -19.34
N VAL A 210 10.24 -7.08 -20.69
CA VAL A 210 9.05 -6.63 -21.44
C VAL A 210 7.82 -7.50 -21.13
N ARG A 211 7.96 -8.82 -21.04
CA ARG A 211 6.83 -9.72 -20.70
C ARG A 211 6.34 -9.52 -19.28
N VAL A 212 7.28 -9.28 -18.36
CA VAL A 212 6.98 -9.01 -16.96
C VAL A 212 6.29 -7.67 -16.81
N LEU A 213 6.76 -6.65 -17.50
CA LEU A 213 6.14 -5.33 -17.52
C LEU A 213 4.71 -5.40 -18.06
N ALA A 214 4.47 -6.17 -19.14
CA ALA A 214 3.13 -6.35 -19.70
C ALA A 214 2.16 -7.04 -18.71
N VAL A 215 2.63 -8.07 -17.99
CA VAL A 215 1.81 -8.74 -16.96
C VAL A 215 1.56 -7.83 -15.78
N TYR A 216 2.57 -7.06 -15.34
CA TYR A 216 2.44 -6.08 -14.27
C TYR A 216 1.44 -4.98 -14.64
N ALA A 217 1.53 -4.44 -15.85
CA ALA A 217 0.57 -3.47 -16.37
C ALA A 217 -0.85 -4.04 -16.43
N LEU A 218 -1.00 -5.30 -16.89
CA LEU A 218 -2.29 -5.97 -16.89
C LEU A 218 -2.87 -6.09 -15.47
N VAL A 219 -2.07 -6.49 -14.48
CA VAL A 219 -2.51 -6.59 -13.07
C VAL A 219 -2.89 -5.22 -12.54
N LEU A 220 -2.12 -4.16 -12.84
CA LEU A 220 -2.47 -2.79 -12.43
C LEU A 220 -3.78 -2.33 -13.06
N VAL A 221 -4.01 -2.59 -14.35
CA VAL A 221 -5.27 -2.26 -15.04
C VAL A 221 -6.43 -3.03 -14.42
N LEU A 222 -6.27 -4.34 -14.17
CA LEU A 222 -7.29 -5.16 -13.52
C LEU A 222 -7.62 -4.72 -12.09
N ILE A 223 -6.70 -4.04 -11.39
CA ILE A 223 -6.94 -3.44 -10.08
C ILE A 223 -7.56 -2.04 -10.23
N ALA A 224 -7.09 -1.25 -11.20
CA ALA A 224 -7.53 0.12 -11.40
C ALA A 224 -8.98 0.23 -11.87
N ILE A 225 -9.43 -0.68 -12.76
CA ILE A 225 -10.82 -0.68 -13.27
C ILE A 225 -11.82 -0.75 -12.11
N PRO A 226 -11.71 -1.70 -11.19
CA PRO A 226 -12.62 -1.80 -10.08
C PRO A 226 -12.53 -0.62 -9.11
N LEU A 227 -11.33 -0.11 -8.82
CA LEU A 227 -11.18 1.09 -8.00
C LEU A 227 -11.87 2.30 -8.65
N PHE A 228 -11.73 2.45 -9.96
CA PHE A 228 -12.41 3.51 -10.70
C PHE A 228 -13.93 3.38 -10.64
N ILE A 229 -14.47 2.16 -10.74
CA ILE A 229 -15.91 1.90 -10.61
C ILE A 229 -16.41 2.27 -9.20
N ILE A 230 -15.66 1.92 -8.14
CA ILE A 230 -16.02 2.28 -6.75
C ILE A 230 -16.04 3.80 -6.58
N VAL A 231 -15.03 4.51 -7.08
CA VAL A 231 -14.93 5.97 -6.94
C VAL A 231 -16.03 6.68 -7.75
N TYR A 232 -16.40 6.15 -8.91
CA TYR A 232 -17.39 6.78 -9.79
C TYR A 232 -18.85 6.53 -9.34
N PHE A 233 -19.14 5.38 -8.72
CA PHE A 233 -20.48 5.02 -8.24
C PHE A 233 -20.55 5.19 -6.73
N GLU A 234 -20.62 6.42 -6.24
CA GLU A 234 -20.74 6.79 -4.81
C GLU A 234 -21.92 6.15 -4.08
N THR A 235 -22.90 5.62 -4.82
CA THR A 235 -24.17 5.06 -4.29
C THR A 235 -24.20 3.53 -4.21
N MET A 236 -23.05 2.85 -4.40
CA MET A 236 -23.06 1.38 -4.39
C MET A 236 -23.32 0.81 -2.98
N LEU A 237 -24.34 -0.04 -2.91
CA LEU A 237 -24.67 -0.87 -1.74
C LEU A 237 -23.41 -1.60 -1.22
N ILE A 238 -23.21 -1.61 0.08
CA ILE A 238 -22.08 -2.26 0.80
C ILE A 238 -21.88 -3.73 0.34
N SER A 239 -22.98 -4.42 -0.03
CA SER A 239 -22.95 -5.79 -0.57
C SER A 239 -22.18 -5.90 -1.91
N LEU A 240 -22.34 -4.93 -2.81
CA LEU A 240 -21.59 -4.89 -4.08
C LEU A 240 -20.12 -4.64 -3.84
N LEU A 241 -19.78 -3.80 -2.87
CA LEU A 241 -18.41 -3.54 -2.45
C LEU A 241 -17.74 -4.81 -1.91
N PHE A 242 -18.45 -5.61 -1.11
CA PHE A 242 -17.94 -6.88 -0.61
C PHE A 242 -17.69 -7.89 -1.73
N ILE A 243 -18.66 -8.09 -2.63
CA ILE A 243 -18.52 -8.98 -3.81
C ILE A 243 -17.30 -8.55 -4.64
N PHE A 244 -17.13 -7.25 -4.79
CA PHE A 244 -16.01 -6.67 -5.52
C PHE A 244 -14.66 -7.00 -4.87
N PHE A 245 -14.50 -6.84 -3.55
CA PHE A 245 -13.27 -7.20 -2.84
C PHE A 245 -12.94 -8.70 -2.97
N VAL A 246 -13.97 -9.56 -2.92
CA VAL A 246 -13.79 -11.01 -3.14
C VAL A 246 -13.28 -11.29 -4.55
N LEU A 247 -13.90 -10.71 -5.58
CA LEU A 247 -13.48 -10.85 -6.98
C LEU A 247 -12.06 -10.31 -7.20
N ALA A 248 -11.74 -9.14 -6.65
CA ALA A 248 -10.39 -8.57 -6.68
C ALA A 248 -9.36 -9.51 -6.05
N GLY A 249 -9.71 -10.16 -4.93
CA GLY A 249 -8.87 -11.19 -4.29
C GLY A 249 -8.55 -12.37 -5.22
N PHE A 250 -9.53 -12.87 -5.96
CA PHE A 250 -9.32 -13.94 -6.95
C PHE A 250 -8.47 -13.46 -8.13
N VAL A 251 -8.70 -12.25 -8.65
CA VAL A 251 -7.91 -11.66 -9.74
C VAL A 251 -6.45 -11.48 -9.32
N LEU A 252 -6.21 -10.99 -8.11
CA LEU A 252 -4.85 -10.82 -7.57
C LEU A 252 -4.14 -12.17 -7.39
N LEU A 253 -4.85 -13.18 -6.91
CA LEU A 253 -4.30 -14.54 -6.77
C LEU A 253 -3.96 -15.12 -8.15
N TYR A 254 -4.88 -15.03 -9.11
CA TYR A 254 -4.64 -15.45 -10.48
C TYR A 254 -3.41 -14.76 -11.08
N GLY A 255 -3.30 -13.43 -10.94
CA GLY A 255 -2.16 -12.67 -11.44
C GLY A 255 -0.83 -13.15 -10.85
N ARG A 256 -0.77 -13.45 -9.54
CA ARG A 256 0.44 -13.98 -8.90
C ARG A 256 0.81 -15.38 -9.43
N LEU A 257 -0.14 -16.29 -9.51
CA LEU A 257 0.06 -17.63 -10.05
C LEU A 257 0.55 -17.57 -11.51
N PHE A 258 -0.06 -16.70 -12.30
CA PHE A 258 0.32 -16.47 -13.69
C PHE A 258 1.76 -15.93 -13.80
N MET A 259 2.11 -14.95 -12.99
CA MET A 259 3.48 -14.41 -12.91
C MET A 259 4.51 -15.49 -12.55
N ILE A 260 4.24 -16.28 -11.51
CA ILE A 260 5.15 -17.35 -11.08
C ILE A 260 5.36 -18.37 -12.22
N ARG A 261 4.31 -18.71 -12.97
CA ARG A 261 4.38 -19.66 -14.09
C ARG A 261 5.15 -19.12 -15.29
N ILE A 262 4.90 -17.85 -15.69
CA ILE A 262 5.59 -17.22 -16.84
C ILE A 262 7.07 -17.01 -16.55
N LEU A 263 7.40 -16.62 -15.34
CA LEU A 263 8.78 -16.25 -15.00
C LEU A 263 9.66 -17.46 -14.67
N ARG A 264 9.07 -18.63 -14.46
CA ARG A 264 9.83 -19.89 -14.27
C ARG A 264 10.12 -20.64 -15.57
N LEU A 265 9.43 -20.31 -16.66
CA LEU A 265 9.73 -20.80 -18.00
C LEU A 265 10.87 -20.00 -18.63
#